data_ed5eb636f2ebb93c515345473d6806e8
#
_entry.id   ed5eb636f2ebb93c515345473d6806e8
#
_cell.length_a   1.000
_cell.length_b   1.000
_cell.length_c   1.000
_cell.angle_alpha   90.00
_cell.angle_beta   90.00
_cell.angle_gamma   90.00
#
_symmetry.space_group_name_H-M   'P 1'
#
loop_
_entity.id
_entity.type
_entity.pdbx_description
1 polymer ?
#
loop_
_entity_poly.entity_id
_entity_poly.type
_entity_poly.pdbx_seq_one_letter_code
_entity_poly.pdbx_strand_id
1 'polypeptide(L)'
;EIASCLVGSEMCIRDRYVVFSLADDSISVTKGEKEYEIRRQKKTATIDSSLWEAIVGAGMPASLAAEMEDIYQSTISFFSIQKGDNFTVIYDERYIDTLPAGIGRIWGAKFNYGGKTYYAIPFRQGNKIAYWDQDGNSLRKLMLITPLKYTRISSRFTYSRLHPIYKTYRAHTGVDFAAPKGTPVHAVADGTVIFKGWGGGGGNTLKIKHNNGFMTGYLHLSGYAKGIRQGSRVSQGQLIGYVGSTGASTGPHLDYRVWRNGKPIDPLKIPQEPGEPIHKANRAAYEYVRDRIMAELDGEVKEEDKIKQLDSIVLTPSKTADSLVFSSKL
;
A
#
# COMPACT_ATOMS: atom_id res chain seq x y z
N GLU A 1 -36.19 -25.58 -4.79
CA GLU A 1 -36.03 -24.50 -5.77
C GLU A 1 -35.05 -23.45 -5.23
N ILE A 2 -33.98 -23.20 -5.98
CA ILE A 2 -32.95 -22.24 -5.61
C ILE A 2 -33.35 -20.91 -6.23
N ALA A 3 -33.79 -19.96 -5.40
CA ALA A 3 -34.02 -18.59 -5.84
C ALA A 3 -32.74 -17.78 -5.58
N SER A 4 -32.04 -17.39 -6.64
CA SER A 4 -30.94 -16.43 -6.54
C SER A 4 -31.50 -15.01 -6.62
N CYS A 5 -31.38 -14.24 -5.59
CA CYS A 5 -31.75 -12.84 -5.60
C CYS A 5 -30.50 -11.95 -5.52
N LEU A 6 -30.35 -11.11 -6.52
CA LEU A 6 -29.23 -10.18 -6.69
C LEU A 6 -29.57 -8.82 -6.09
N VAL A 7 -28.90 -8.41 -5.02
CA VAL A 7 -28.96 -7.03 -4.51
C VAL A 7 -27.56 -6.52 -4.23
N GLY A 8 -27.10 -5.55 -5.01
CA GLY A 8 -25.83 -4.87 -4.82
C GLY A 8 -25.28 -4.28 -6.12
N SER A 9 -24.35 -3.34 -6.05
CA SER A 9 -23.76 -2.71 -7.24
C SER A 9 -23.03 -3.74 -8.13
N GLU A 10 -23.08 -3.57 -9.42
CA GLU A 10 -22.58 -4.53 -10.44
C GLU A 10 -21.15 -5.03 -10.25
N MET A 11 -20.29 -4.28 -9.55
CA MET A 11 -18.89 -4.67 -9.31
C MET A 11 -18.70 -5.68 -8.17
N CYS A 12 -19.63 -5.82 -7.25
CA CYS A 12 -19.56 -6.77 -6.12
C CYS A 12 -20.14 -8.14 -6.41
N ILE A 13 -20.80 -8.33 -7.53
CA ILE A 13 -21.64 -9.51 -7.84
C ILE A 13 -20.88 -10.57 -8.63
N ARG A 14 -19.74 -10.26 -9.22
CA ARG A 14 -19.06 -11.21 -10.12
C ARG A 14 -18.38 -12.36 -9.38
N ASP A 15 -17.86 -12.13 -8.17
CA ASP A 15 -17.07 -13.09 -7.41
C ASP A 15 -17.79 -13.68 -6.19
N ARG A 16 -18.96 -13.14 -5.82
CA ARG A 16 -19.72 -13.56 -4.63
C ARG A 16 -21.18 -13.82 -4.95
N TYR A 17 -21.76 -14.76 -4.20
CA TYR A 17 -23.19 -15.05 -4.25
C TYR A 17 -23.75 -15.22 -2.85
N VAL A 18 -25.06 -15.02 -2.74
CA VAL A 18 -25.80 -15.24 -1.50
C VAL A 18 -26.86 -16.30 -1.78
N VAL A 19 -26.85 -17.35 -0.98
CA VAL A 19 -27.85 -18.42 -1.03
C VAL A 19 -28.83 -18.18 0.09
N PHE A 20 -30.09 -18.02 -0.26
CA PHE A 20 -31.20 -18.02 0.68
C PHE A 20 -31.81 -19.42 0.67
N SER A 21 -31.72 -20.12 1.79
CA SER A 21 -32.39 -21.41 1.99
C SER A 21 -33.65 -21.17 2.82
N LEU A 22 -34.81 -21.53 2.28
CA LEU A 22 -36.09 -21.46 2.94
C LEU A 22 -36.39 -22.88 3.47
N ALA A 23 -36.33 -23.05 4.78
CA ALA A 23 -36.85 -24.24 5.46
C ALA A 23 -38.09 -23.84 6.24
N ASP A 24 -39.02 -24.75 6.45
CA ASP A 24 -40.44 -24.54 6.82
C ASP A 24 -40.75 -23.38 7.80
N ASP A 25 -39.84 -22.97 8.67
CA ASP A 25 -40.01 -21.82 9.59
C ASP A 25 -38.76 -20.95 9.74
N SER A 26 -37.72 -21.12 8.92
CA SER A 26 -36.48 -20.36 9.03
C SER A 26 -35.87 -19.99 7.68
N ILE A 27 -35.36 -18.75 7.58
CA ILE A 27 -34.58 -18.28 6.44
C ILE A 27 -33.10 -18.29 6.88
N SER A 28 -32.30 -19.12 6.22
CA SER A 28 -30.86 -19.04 6.38
C SER A 28 -30.21 -18.34 5.19
N VAL A 29 -29.18 -17.55 5.47
CA VAL A 29 -28.46 -16.76 4.45
C VAL A 29 -26.99 -17.18 4.48
N THR A 30 -26.54 -17.81 3.42
CA THR A 30 -25.13 -18.23 3.27
C THR A 30 -24.47 -17.41 2.18
N LYS A 31 -23.30 -16.86 2.48
CA LYS A 31 -22.47 -16.16 1.50
C LYS A 31 -21.44 -17.15 0.95
N GLY A 32 -21.34 -17.22 -0.37
CA GLY A 32 -20.32 -18.00 -1.06
C GLY A 32 -19.49 -17.13 -1.99
N GLU A 33 -18.33 -17.62 -2.33
CA GLU A 33 -17.48 -17.05 -3.38
C GLU A 33 -17.46 -18.03 -4.57
N LYS A 34 -17.51 -17.49 -5.79
CA LYS A 34 -17.39 -18.31 -6.98
C LYS A 34 -15.95 -18.79 -7.14
N GLU A 35 -15.77 -20.00 -7.58
CA GLU A 35 -14.47 -20.49 -8.01
C GLU A 35 -13.96 -19.65 -9.17
N TYR A 36 -12.66 -19.39 -9.19
CA TYR A 36 -12.01 -18.62 -10.25
C TYR A 36 -10.75 -19.33 -10.73
N GLU A 37 -10.48 -19.19 -12.00
CA GLU A 37 -9.23 -19.61 -12.64
C GLU A 37 -8.23 -18.46 -12.59
N ILE A 38 -6.95 -18.75 -12.30
CA ILE A 38 -5.87 -17.78 -12.37
C ILE A 38 -5.11 -17.99 -13.67
N ARG A 39 -5.04 -16.94 -14.47
CA ARG A 39 -4.22 -16.91 -15.70
C ARG A 39 -3.13 -15.88 -15.56
N ARG A 40 -1.87 -16.31 -15.67
CA ARG A 40 -0.74 -15.40 -15.69
C ARG A 40 -0.66 -14.67 -17.01
N GLN A 41 -0.52 -13.36 -16.94
CA GLN A 41 -0.42 -12.46 -18.06
C GLN A 41 0.92 -11.72 -18.02
N LYS A 42 1.54 -11.55 -19.20
CA LYS A 42 2.61 -10.57 -19.40
C LYS A 42 2.13 -9.57 -20.44
N LYS A 43 2.09 -8.30 -20.08
CA LYS A 43 1.61 -7.23 -20.94
C LYS A 43 2.58 -6.06 -20.94
N THR A 44 2.69 -5.42 -22.09
CA THR A 44 3.49 -4.20 -22.29
C THR A 44 2.57 -3.12 -22.84
N ALA A 45 2.73 -1.88 -22.36
CA ALA A 45 2.03 -0.74 -22.92
C ALA A 45 2.92 0.51 -22.92
N THR A 46 2.67 1.40 -23.88
CA THR A 46 3.33 2.69 -23.99
C THR A 46 2.36 3.79 -23.55
N ILE A 47 2.86 4.77 -22.83
CA ILE A 47 2.09 5.91 -22.36
C ILE A 47 1.90 6.90 -23.50
N ASP A 48 0.64 7.23 -23.79
CA ASP A 48 0.28 8.33 -24.69
C ASP A 48 -0.22 9.56 -23.92
N SER A 49 -0.92 9.36 -22.80
CA SER A 49 -1.52 10.41 -21.99
C SER A 49 -1.41 10.12 -20.50
N SER A 50 -1.89 8.96 -20.06
CA SER A 50 -1.86 8.56 -18.66
C SER A 50 -1.60 7.05 -18.51
N LEU A 51 -1.14 6.63 -17.31
CA LEU A 51 -0.99 5.21 -16.99
C LEU A 51 -2.32 4.46 -17.12
N TRP A 52 -3.41 5.06 -16.65
CA TRP A 52 -4.72 4.44 -16.68
C TRP A 52 -5.19 4.16 -18.12
N GLU A 53 -5.06 5.14 -19.01
CA GLU A 53 -5.44 4.97 -20.41
C GLU A 53 -4.56 3.95 -21.13
N ALA A 54 -3.27 3.91 -20.86
CA ALA A 54 -2.35 2.92 -21.41
C ALA A 54 -2.72 1.49 -20.97
N ILE A 55 -3.09 1.31 -19.69
CA ILE A 55 -3.53 0.02 -19.14
C ILE A 55 -4.83 -0.43 -19.80
N VAL A 56 -5.85 0.41 -19.81
CA VAL A 56 -7.16 0.09 -20.36
C VAL A 56 -7.08 -0.11 -21.87
N GLY A 57 -6.35 0.75 -22.58
CA GLY A 57 -6.14 0.67 -24.02
C GLY A 57 -5.41 -0.62 -24.47
N ALA A 58 -4.55 -1.16 -23.61
CA ALA A 58 -3.88 -2.45 -23.85
C ALA A 58 -4.70 -3.66 -23.41
N GLY A 59 -5.98 -3.47 -23.03
CA GLY A 59 -6.88 -4.54 -22.62
C GLY A 59 -6.53 -5.16 -21.26
N MET A 60 -5.87 -4.39 -20.39
CA MET A 60 -5.58 -4.79 -19.01
C MET A 60 -6.66 -4.27 -18.05
N PRO A 61 -6.90 -4.94 -16.91
CA PRO A 61 -7.86 -4.48 -15.90
C PRO A 61 -7.50 -3.09 -15.36
N ALA A 62 -8.47 -2.18 -15.29
CA ALA A 62 -8.26 -0.81 -14.79
C ALA A 62 -7.69 -0.75 -13.35
N SER A 63 -8.01 -1.76 -12.52
CA SER A 63 -7.46 -1.89 -11.16
C SER A 63 -5.93 -2.03 -11.12
N LEU A 64 -5.30 -2.49 -12.22
CA LEU A 64 -3.86 -2.61 -12.32
C LEU A 64 -3.14 -1.25 -12.24
N ALA A 65 -3.81 -0.16 -12.67
CA ALA A 65 -3.24 1.19 -12.58
C ALA A 65 -2.96 1.57 -11.13
N ALA A 66 -3.93 1.35 -10.24
CA ALA A 66 -3.77 1.67 -8.82
C ALA A 66 -2.66 0.84 -8.15
N GLU A 67 -2.55 -0.44 -8.51
CA GLU A 67 -1.49 -1.32 -7.99
C GLU A 67 -0.10 -0.88 -8.50
N MET A 68 0.02 -0.52 -9.78
CA MET A 68 1.27 -0.01 -10.35
C MET A 68 1.66 1.34 -9.73
N GLU A 69 0.69 2.22 -9.52
CA GLU A 69 0.92 3.48 -8.80
C GLU A 69 1.40 3.22 -7.37
N ASP A 70 0.80 2.27 -6.64
CA ASP A 70 1.20 1.94 -5.27
C ASP A 70 2.62 1.36 -5.21
N ILE A 71 2.99 0.49 -6.16
CA ILE A 71 4.34 -0.08 -6.27
C ILE A 71 5.39 1.00 -6.49
N TYR A 72 5.15 1.91 -7.44
CA TYR A 72 6.15 2.87 -7.89
C TYR A 72 6.01 4.28 -7.29
N GLN A 73 5.00 4.54 -6.42
CA GLN A 73 4.68 5.87 -5.86
C GLN A 73 5.87 6.62 -5.26
N SER A 74 6.90 5.88 -4.86
CA SER A 74 8.10 6.43 -4.24
C SER A 74 9.23 6.69 -5.23
N THR A 75 9.12 6.16 -6.44
CA THR A 75 10.18 6.12 -7.44
C THR A 75 9.81 6.90 -8.69
N ILE A 76 8.54 6.85 -9.08
CA ILE A 76 8.00 7.49 -10.28
C ILE A 76 6.96 8.53 -9.88
N SER A 77 7.08 9.72 -10.46
CA SER A 77 6.03 10.75 -10.35
C SER A 77 5.02 10.56 -11.48
N PHE A 78 3.90 9.93 -11.20
CA PHE A 78 2.85 9.69 -12.20
C PHE A 78 2.20 10.97 -12.74
N PHE A 79 2.41 12.12 -12.08
CA PHE A 79 2.03 13.44 -12.61
C PHE A 79 2.99 13.95 -13.69
N SER A 80 4.16 13.35 -13.84
CA SER A 80 5.21 13.77 -14.79
C SER A 80 5.63 12.68 -15.77
N ILE A 81 4.87 11.59 -15.87
CA ILE A 81 5.05 10.61 -16.95
C ILE A 81 4.76 11.27 -18.29
N GLN A 82 5.54 10.91 -19.28
CA GLN A 82 5.49 11.54 -20.59
C GLN A 82 5.08 10.53 -21.67
N LYS A 83 4.58 11.06 -22.78
CA LYS A 83 4.35 10.28 -23.98
C LYS A 83 5.66 9.59 -24.41
N GLY A 84 5.59 8.27 -24.63
CA GLY A 84 6.74 7.44 -24.98
C GLY A 84 7.34 6.67 -23.79
N ASP A 85 7.07 7.06 -22.53
CA ASP A 85 7.33 6.20 -21.40
C ASP A 85 6.55 4.89 -21.58
N ASN A 86 7.06 3.78 -21.08
CA ASN A 86 6.40 2.48 -21.26
C ASN A 86 6.66 1.57 -20.08
N PHE A 87 5.84 0.54 -19.97
CA PHE A 87 5.99 -0.44 -18.91
C PHE A 87 5.69 -1.86 -19.42
N THR A 88 6.27 -2.84 -18.73
CA THR A 88 5.94 -4.25 -18.85
C THR A 88 5.57 -4.76 -17.46
N VAL A 89 4.49 -5.54 -17.37
CA VAL A 89 4.03 -6.11 -16.11
C VAL A 89 3.67 -7.58 -16.28
N ILE A 90 4.02 -8.39 -15.28
CA ILE A 90 3.63 -9.80 -15.15
C ILE A 90 2.70 -9.88 -13.96
N TYR A 91 1.46 -10.34 -14.19
CA TYR A 91 0.44 -10.39 -13.14
C TYR A 91 -0.49 -11.58 -13.33
N ASP A 92 -1.13 -11.99 -12.26
CA ASP A 92 -2.20 -12.96 -12.27
C ASP A 92 -3.53 -12.25 -12.50
N GLU A 93 -4.27 -12.70 -13.48
CA GLU A 93 -5.64 -12.26 -13.76
C GLU A 93 -6.61 -13.37 -13.36
N ARG A 94 -7.65 -12.99 -12.60
CA ARG A 94 -8.70 -13.92 -12.17
C ARG A 94 -9.80 -13.97 -13.21
N TYR A 95 -10.26 -15.17 -13.50
CA TYR A 95 -11.38 -15.43 -14.41
C TYR A 95 -12.46 -16.22 -13.69
N ILE A 96 -13.68 -15.74 -13.77
CA ILE A 96 -14.87 -16.47 -13.35
C ILE A 96 -15.63 -16.82 -14.63
N ASP A 97 -15.80 -18.12 -14.86
CA ASP A 97 -16.21 -18.64 -16.15
C ASP A 97 -15.23 -18.20 -17.26
N THR A 98 -15.61 -17.33 -18.16
CA THR A 98 -14.75 -16.78 -19.22
C THR A 98 -14.45 -15.29 -19.06
N LEU A 99 -14.98 -14.66 -18.00
CA LEU A 99 -14.92 -13.21 -17.82
C LEU A 99 -13.83 -12.82 -16.81
N PRO A 100 -13.01 -11.77 -17.10
CA PRO A 100 -12.05 -11.26 -16.15
C PRO A 100 -12.79 -10.70 -14.91
N ALA A 101 -12.36 -11.14 -13.73
CA ALA A 101 -12.95 -10.82 -12.43
C ALA A 101 -12.01 -10.03 -11.52
N GLY A 102 -10.90 -9.51 -12.05
CA GLY A 102 -9.94 -8.70 -11.34
C GLY A 102 -8.52 -9.24 -11.42
N ILE A 103 -7.61 -8.58 -10.73
CA ILE A 103 -6.21 -8.98 -10.67
C ILE A 103 -5.91 -9.73 -9.37
N GLY A 104 -4.97 -10.64 -9.46
CA GLY A 104 -4.36 -11.32 -8.32
C GLY A 104 -3.05 -10.64 -7.92
N ARG A 105 -1.96 -11.39 -7.97
CA ARG A 105 -0.62 -10.90 -7.64
C ARG A 105 0.05 -10.27 -8.85
N ILE A 106 0.86 -9.22 -8.62
CA ILE A 106 1.86 -8.74 -9.55
C ILE A 106 3.18 -9.49 -9.26
N TRP A 107 3.68 -10.22 -10.24
CA TRP A 107 4.90 -11.04 -10.17
C TRP A 107 6.16 -10.27 -10.53
N GLY A 108 6.01 -9.12 -11.13
CA GLY A 108 7.09 -8.21 -11.47
C GLY A 108 6.62 -7.15 -12.42
N ALA A 109 7.32 -6.03 -12.40
CA ALA A 109 7.09 -4.97 -13.37
C ALA A 109 8.39 -4.27 -13.73
N LYS A 110 8.42 -3.73 -14.94
CA LYS A 110 9.49 -2.88 -15.46
C LYS A 110 8.86 -1.60 -15.99
N PHE A 111 9.34 -0.45 -15.57
CA PHE A 111 8.86 0.85 -16.03
C PHE A 111 10.03 1.66 -16.59
N ASN A 112 9.93 2.06 -17.84
CA ASN A 112 10.88 2.97 -18.48
C ASN A 112 10.31 4.39 -18.37
N TYR A 113 10.94 5.23 -17.54
CA TYR A 113 10.49 6.56 -17.21
C TYR A 113 11.64 7.55 -17.23
N GLY A 114 11.50 8.64 -17.99
CA GLY A 114 12.54 9.66 -18.08
C GLY A 114 13.90 9.12 -18.55
N GLY A 115 13.92 8.14 -19.45
CA GLY A 115 15.14 7.51 -19.98
C GLY A 115 15.82 6.54 -19.03
N LYS A 116 15.21 6.20 -17.90
CA LYS A 116 15.69 5.21 -16.93
C LYS A 116 14.72 4.05 -16.78
N THR A 117 15.27 2.87 -16.51
CA THR A 117 14.48 1.65 -16.26
C THR A 117 14.40 1.40 -14.76
N TYR A 118 13.17 1.15 -14.28
CA TYR A 118 12.86 0.85 -12.89
C TYR A 118 12.19 -0.52 -12.82
N TYR A 119 12.84 -1.48 -12.17
CA TYR A 119 12.27 -2.80 -11.94
C TYR A 119 11.54 -2.84 -10.59
N ALA A 120 10.46 -3.61 -10.53
CA ALA A 120 9.75 -3.94 -9.30
C ALA A 120 9.72 -5.47 -9.16
N ILE A 121 10.49 -5.97 -8.21
CA ILE A 121 10.68 -7.39 -7.98
C ILE A 121 10.06 -7.74 -6.64
N PRO A 122 8.98 -8.54 -6.60
CA PRO A 122 8.35 -8.96 -5.36
C PRO A 122 9.25 -9.97 -4.64
N PHE A 123 9.42 -9.75 -3.35
CA PHE A 123 10.14 -10.68 -2.49
C PHE A 123 9.57 -10.64 -1.09
N ARG A 124 9.59 -11.79 -0.38
CA ARG A 124 9.16 -11.87 1.00
C ARG A 124 10.32 -11.62 1.94
N GLN A 125 10.28 -10.50 2.65
CA GLN A 125 11.18 -10.22 3.75
C GLN A 125 10.36 -10.05 5.03
N GLY A 126 10.59 -10.94 6.01
CA GLY A 126 9.73 -11.02 7.18
C GLY A 126 8.33 -11.57 6.83
N ASN A 127 7.28 -10.94 7.36
CA ASN A 127 5.90 -11.42 7.21
C ASN A 127 5.16 -10.86 6.00
N LYS A 128 5.80 -10.02 5.17
CA LYS A 128 5.17 -9.33 4.05
C LYS A 128 5.94 -9.52 2.76
N ILE A 129 5.21 -9.53 1.66
CA ILE A 129 5.75 -9.36 0.33
C ILE A 129 5.77 -7.87 0.05
N ALA A 130 6.92 -7.36 -0.41
CA ALA A 130 7.08 -5.99 -0.88
C ALA A 130 7.86 -6.03 -2.20
N TYR A 131 8.13 -4.84 -2.76
CA TYR A 131 8.84 -4.72 -4.02
C TYR A 131 10.18 -4.02 -3.82
N TRP A 132 11.21 -4.54 -4.47
CA TRP A 132 12.56 -3.98 -4.46
C TRP A 132 13.04 -3.78 -5.90
N ASP A 133 14.00 -2.88 -6.07
CA ASP A 133 14.67 -2.64 -7.35
C ASP A 133 15.73 -3.73 -7.64
N GLN A 134 16.33 -3.68 -8.80
CA GLN A 134 17.37 -4.63 -9.23
C GLN A 134 18.57 -4.71 -8.27
N ASP A 135 18.81 -3.67 -7.48
CA ASP A 135 19.91 -3.59 -6.51
C ASP A 135 19.51 -4.08 -5.11
N GLY A 136 18.21 -4.40 -4.92
CA GLY A 136 17.64 -4.82 -3.65
C GLY A 136 17.33 -3.66 -2.72
N ASN A 137 17.20 -2.43 -3.23
CA ASN A 137 16.66 -1.31 -2.48
C ASN A 137 15.15 -1.37 -2.48
N SER A 138 14.53 -0.97 -1.38
CA SER A 138 13.07 -0.95 -1.28
C SER A 138 12.47 0.10 -2.21
N LEU A 139 11.46 -0.28 -2.99
CA LEU A 139 10.66 0.67 -3.76
C LEU A 139 9.69 1.47 -2.88
N ARG A 140 9.47 1.04 -1.64
CA ARG A 140 8.72 1.83 -0.67
C ARG A 140 9.63 2.83 0.01
N LYS A 141 9.12 4.03 0.22
CA LYS A 141 9.76 4.99 1.12
C LYS A 141 9.63 4.54 2.57
N LEU A 142 10.60 4.92 3.39
CA LEU A 142 10.56 4.68 4.83
C LEU A 142 9.29 5.25 5.47
N MET A 143 8.86 6.42 4.99
CA MET A 143 7.63 7.09 5.43
C MET A 143 6.92 7.78 4.27
N LEU A 144 5.59 7.72 4.23
CA LEU A 144 4.78 8.56 3.34
C LEU A 144 4.92 10.04 3.74
N ILE A 145 4.90 10.92 2.76
CA ILE A 145 5.00 12.37 3.00
C ILE A 145 3.78 12.88 3.79
N THR A 146 2.60 12.34 3.46
CA THR A 146 1.35 12.78 4.07
C THR A 146 0.49 11.57 4.46
N PRO A 147 -0.23 11.68 5.60
CA PRO A 147 -1.10 10.61 6.08
C PRO A 147 -2.51 10.61 5.46
N LEU A 148 -2.84 11.59 4.61
CA LEU A 148 -4.19 11.76 4.04
C LEU A 148 -4.14 12.59 2.75
N LYS A 149 -5.24 12.53 1.99
CA LYS A 149 -5.55 13.55 0.97
C LYS A 149 -6.08 14.81 1.66
N TYR A 150 -5.53 15.97 1.38
CA TYR A 150 -5.90 17.23 2.01
C TYR A 150 -6.17 18.33 1.00
N THR A 151 -6.92 19.35 1.40
CA THR A 151 -7.23 20.50 0.55
C THR A 151 -6.07 21.50 0.54
N ARG A 152 -5.52 21.79 1.73
CA ARG A 152 -4.41 22.73 1.91
C ARG A 152 -3.70 22.50 3.25
N ILE A 153 -2.46 22.98 3.36
CA ILE A 153 -1.76 23.11 4.64
C ILE A 153 -2.24 24.42 5.30
N SER A 154 -2.96 24.29 6.42
CA SER A 154 -3.49 25.44 7.16
C SER A 154 -2.51 26.02 8.17
N SER A 155 -1.58 25.21 8.69
CA SER A 155 -0.49 25.66 9.53
C SER A 155 0.75 24.79 9.36
N ARG A 156 1.92 25.42 9.32
CA ARG A 156 3.22 24.76 9.20
C ARG A 156 3.85 24.58 10.58
N PHE A 157 4.85 23.70 10.62
CA PHE A 157 5.74 23.53 11.78
C PHE A 157 6.44 24.84 12.13
N THR A 158 6.41 25.22 13.41
CA THR A 158 7.12 26.39 13.93
C THR A 158 7.33 26.25 15.44
N TYR A 159 8.43 26.79 15.94
CA TYR A 159 8.66 26.88 17.39
C TYR A 159 7.95 28.05 18.06
N SER A 160 7.41 29.01 17.31
CA SER A 160 6.70 30.16 17.85
C SER A 160 5.64 30.65 16.87
N ARG A 161 4.35 30.57 17.26
CA ARG A 161 3.22 31.20 16.57
C ARG A 161 2.19 31.68 17.58
N LEU A 162 1.42 32.71 17.23
CA LEU A 162 0.25 33.10 18.00
C LEU A 162 -0.81 31.99 17.88
N HIS A 163 -1.14 31.37 19.02
CA HIS A 163 -2.13 30.29 19.03
C HIS A 163 -3.54 30.85 18.79
N PRO A 164 -4.31 30.30 17.82
CA PRO A 164 -5.59 30.91 17.41
C PRO A 164 -6.65 30.94 18.52
N ILE A 165 -6.61 29.97 19.44
CA ILE A 165 -7.57 29.85 20.57
C ILE A 165 -7.02 30.55 21.82
N TYR A 166 -5.81 30.17 22.24
CA TYR A 166 -5.24 30.65 23.51
C TYR A 166 -4.67 32.07 23.44
N LYS A 167 -4.52 32.65 22.24
CA LYS A 167 -3.99 34.01 22.01
C LYS A 167 -2.62 34.27 22.66
N THR A 168 -1.83 33.22 22.84
CA THR A 168 -0.46 33.26 23.37
C THR A 168 0.51 32.65 22.36
N TYR A 169 1.78 33.10 22.37
CA TYR A 169 2.81 32.53 21.52
C TYR A 169 3.17 31.11 22.01
N ARG A 170 3.02 30.13 21.13
CA ARG A 170 3.32 28.74 21.42
C ARG A 170 3.95 28.05 20.22
N ALA A 171 4.76 27.03 20.50
CA ALA A 171 5.25 26.15 19.44
C ALA A 171 4.08 25.36 18.82
N HIS A 172 4.12 25.21 17.51
CA HIS A 172 3.33 24.24 16.77
C HIS A 172 4.28 23.22 16.15
N THR A 173 4.50 22.10 16.87
CA THR A 173 5.46 21.07 16.49
C THR A 173 4.83 19.99 15.57
N GLY A 174 3.96 20.43 14.65
CA GLY A 174 3.27 19.61 13.67
C GLY A 174 2.94 20.39 12.41
N VAL A 175 2.19 19.76 11.53
CA VAL A 175 1.61 20.37 10.33
C VAL A 175 0.10 20.12 10.34
N ASP A 176 -0.67 21.19 10.18
CA ASP A 176 -2.12 21.11 10.13
C ASP A 176 -2.57 20.95 8.67
N PHE A 177 -3.12 19.79 8.34
CA PHE A 177 -3.71 19.48 7.04
C PHE A 177 -5.22 19.71 7.09
N ALA A 178 -5.71 20.77 6.44
CA ALA A 178 -7.15 21.02 6.32
C ALA A 178 -7.78 19.99 5.37
N ALA A 179 -8.78 19.30 5.88
CA ALA A 179 -9.56 18.31 5.13
C ALA A 179 -10.97 18.18 5.74
N PRO A 180 -11.99 17.77 4.96
CA PRO A 180 -13.33 17.52 5.48
C PRO A 180 -13.34 16.53 6.65
N LYS A 181 -14.27 16.73 7.61
CA LYS A 181 -14.50 15.75 8.68
C LYS A 181 -14.84 14.38 8.06
N GLY A 182 -14.23 13.33 8.57
CA GLY A 182 -14.42 11.96 8.05
C GLY A 182 -13.43 11.56 6.97
N THR A 183 -12.56 12.46 6.48
CA THR A 183 -11.49 12.10 5.54
C THR A 183 -10.64 11.00 6.15
N PRO A 184 -10.34 9.90 5.42
CA PRO A 184 -9.51 8.81 5.90
C PRO A 184 -8.09 9.26 6.23
N VAL A 185 -7.56 8.80 7.36
CA VAL A 185 -6.20 9.02 7.82
C VAL A 185 -5.46 7.69 7.86
N HIS A 186 -4.27 7.63 7.27
CA HIS A 186 -3.49 6.43 7.10
C HIS A 186 -2.18 6.50 7.89
N ALA A 187 -1.68 5.34 8.32
CA ALA A 187 -0.35 5.24 8.93
C ALA A 187 0.72 5.54 7.88
N VAL A 188 1.63 6.45 8.17
CA VAL A 188 2.69 6.86 7.23
C VAL A 188 3.83 5.85 7.10
N ALA A 189 3.97 4.93 8.04
CA ALA A 189 4.95 3.85 8.04
C ALA A 189 4.46 2.66 8.84
N ASP A 190 5.11 1.51 8.69
CA ASP A 190 4.89 0.34 9.55
C ASP A 190 5.24 0.71 10.99
N GLY A 191 4.47 0.23 11.97
CA GLY A 191 4.71 0.55 13.37
C GLY A 191 3.77 -0.11 14.35
N THR A 192 3.88 0.32 15.61
CA THR A 192 3.02 -0.14 16.71
C THR A 192 2.32 1.05 17.34
N VAL A 193 1.02 0.94 17.54
CA VAL A 193 0.21 1.96 18.24
C VAL A 193 0.63 2.00 19.70
N ILE A 194 1.19 3.11 20.14
CA ILE A 194 1.63 3.31 21.53
C ILE A 194 0.67 4.14 22.36
N PHE A 195 -0.24 4.87 21.72
CA PHE A 195 -1.27 5.66 22.38
C PHE A 195 -2.52 5.76 21.50
N LYS A 196 -3.68 5.58 22.10
CA LYS A 196 -4.99 5.82 21.53
C LYS A 196 -5.91 6.35 22.62
N GLY A 197 -6.42 7.56 22.49
CA GLY A 197 -7.30 8.15 23.51
C GLY A 197 -7.38 9.67 23.40
N TRP A 198 -7.91 10.28 24.48
CA TRP A 198 -8.00 11.74 24.59
C TRP A 198 -6.63 12.33 24.96
N GLY A 199 -6.07 13.15 24.10
CA GLY A 199 -4.75 13.79 24.22
C GLY A 199 -4.82 15.25 24.70
N GLY A 200 -5.76 15.61 25.62
CA GLY A 200 -5.94 16.97 26.09
C GLY A 200 -6.34 17.91 24.94
N GLY A 201 -5.58 18.99 24.72
CA GLY A 201 -5.82 19.91 23.61
C GLY A 201 -5.81 19.26 22.23
N GLY A 202 -5.13 18.13 22.04
CA GLY A 202 -5.13 17.36 20.79
C GLY A 202 -6.42 16.56 20.52
N GLY A 203 -7.37 16.53 21.47
CA GLY A 203 -8.60 15.76 21.33
C GLY A 203 -8.34 14.26 21.16
N ASN A 204 -9.11 13.60 20.32
CA ASN A 204 -8.88 12.21 19.97
C ASN A 204 -7.53 12.07 19.23
N THR A 205 -6.61 11.41 19.88
CA THR A 205 -5.20 11.30 19.45
C THR A 205 -4.79 9.85 19.28
N LEU A 206 -4.05 9.58 18.22
CA LEU A 206 -3.34 8.32 18.00
C LEU A 206 -1.84 8.61 17.90
N LYS A 207 -1.01 7.76 18.53
CA LYS A 207 0.46 7.81 18.33
C LYS A 207 0.98 6.46 17.95
N ILE A 208 1.88 6.43 16.98
CA ILE A 208 2.50 5.22 16.42
C ILE A 208 4.00 5.35 16.56
N LYS A 209 4.63 4.33 17.14
CA LYS A 209 6.08 4.15 17.18
C LYS A 209 6.50 3.35 15.96
N HIS A 210 7.43 3.88 15.19
CA HIS A 210 8.02 3.26 14.01
C HIS A 210 9.44 2.78 14.28
N ASN A 211 10.03 2.11 13.31
CA ASN A 211 11.46 1.77 13.34
C ASN A 211 12.32 3.04 13.22
N ASN A 212 13.64 2.90 13.44
CA ASN A 212 14.64 3.94 13.26
C ASN A 212 14.41 5.22 14.12
N GLY A 213 13.77 5.04 15.29
CA GLY A 213 13.55 6.12 16.26
C GLY A 213 12.46 7.12 15.90
N PHE A 214 11.65 6.83 14.86
CA PHE A 214 10.52 7.67 14.50
C PHE A 214 9.28 7.37 15.35
N MET A 215 8.50 8.41 15.60
CA MET A 215 7.16 8.35 16.17
C MET A 215 6.28 9.35 15.46
N THR A 216 5.03 8.99 15.19
CA THR A 216 4.03 9.91 14.61
C THR A 216 2.84 10.09 15.52
N GLY A 217 2.22 11.26 15.42
CA GLY A 217 1.01 11.63 16.13
C GLY A 217 -0.05 12.17 15.16
N TYR A 218 -1.27 11.72 15.39
CA TYR A 218 -2.46 12.08 14.60
C TYR A 218 -3.50 12.62 15.56
N LEU A 219 -3.75 13.92 15.52
CA LEU A 219 -4.55 14.65 16.51
C LEU A 219 -5.86 15.15 15.89
N HIS A 220 -6.77 15.56 16.73
CA HIS A 220 -8.10 16.09 16.37
C HIS A 220 -9.02 15.11 15.63
N LEU A 221 -8.77 13.79 15.73
CA LEU A 221 -9.54 12.77 15.02
C LEU A 221 -11.01 12.78 15.42
N SER A 222 -11.93 12.52 14.48
CA SER A 222 -13.35 12.26 14.77
C SER A 222 -13.57 10.86 15.34
N GLY A 223 -12.69 9.91 14.96
CA GLY A 223 -12.75 8.53 15.42
C GLY A 223 -11.56 7.72 14.89
N TYR A 224 -11.48 6.48 15.36
CA TYR A 224 -10.43 5.53 14.98
C TYR A 224 -11.01 4.47 14.06
N ALA A 225 -10.18 3.91 13.18
CA ALA A 225 -10.57 2.80 12.33
C ALA A 225 -10.83 1.52 13.16
N LYS A 226 -11.68 0.63 12.62
CA LYS A 226 -12.03 -0.65 13.26
C LYS A 226 -10.76 -1.48 13.49
N GLY A 227 -10.64 -2.05 14.67
CA GLY A 227 -9.51 -2.90 15.06
C GLY A 227 -8.26 -2.16 15.55
N ILE A 228 -8.20 -0.84 15.45
CA ILE A 228 -7.07 -0.05 15.99
C ILE A 228 -7.19 0.05 17.50
N ARG A 229 -6.18 -0.43 18.22
CA ARG A 229 -6.05 -0.37 19.69
C ARG A 229 -4.60 -0.18 20.08
N GLN A 230 -4.33 0.25 21.29
CA GLN A 230 -2.96 0.31 21.81
C GLN A 230 -2.34 -1.08 21.76
N GLY A 231 -1.09 -1.18 21.32
CA GLY A 231 -0.37 -2.43 21.03
C GLY A 231 -0.62 -3.01 19.64
N SER A 232 -1.60 -2.50 18.86
CA SER A 232 -1.81 -2.97 17.48
C SER A 232 -0.61 -2.66 16.60
N ARG A 233 -0.18 -3.64 15.80
CA ARG A 233 0.71 -3.40 14.67
C ARG A 233 -0.08 -2.83 13.51
N VAL A 234 0.45 -1.82 12.87
CA VAL A 234 -0.11 -1.19 11.67
C VAL A 234 0.91 -1.20 10.54
N SER A 235 0.40 -1.24 9.33
CA SER A 235 1.21 -1.17 8.11
C SER A 235 1.16 0.21 7.51
N GLN A 236 2.21 0.62 6.79
CA GLN A 236 2.20 1.82 5.97
C GLN A 236 0.99 1.80 5.02
N GLY A 237 0.28 2.92 4.91
CA GLY A 237 -0.95 3.02 4.13
C GLY A 237 -2.19 2.43 4.80
N GLN A 238 -2.08 1.78 5.97
CA GLN A 238 -3.25 1.25 6.66
C GLN A 238 -4.13 2.38 7.21
N LEU A 239 -5.46 2.28 6.99
CA LEU A 239 -6.44 3.17 7.60
C LEU A 239 -6.38 3.06 9.13
N ILE A 240 -6.19 4.20 9.82
CA ILE A 240 -6.05 4.27 11.29
C ILE A 240 -7.09 5.15 11.97
N GLY A 241 -7.73 6.05 11.24
CA GLY A 241 -8.73 6.96 11.79
C GLY A 241 -9.28 7.90 10.75
N TYR A 242 -9.98 8.92 11.22
CA TYR A 242 -10.68 9.88 10.38
C TYR A 242 -10.48 11.29 10.90
N VAL A 243 -10.35 12.26 9.97
CA VAL A 243 -10.24 13.68 10.29
C VAL A 243 -11.44 14.15 11.11
N GLY A 244 -11.19 14.98 12.10
CA GLY A 244 -12.22 15.59 12.95
C GLY A 244 -11.89 17.03 13.30
N SER A 245 -12.41 17.45 14.45
CA SER A 245 -12.20 18.77 15.06
C SER A 245 -12.34 18.65 16.58
N THR A 246 -11.87 17.55 17.17
CA THR A 246 -11.95 17.31 18.61
C THR A 246 -10.83 18.03 19.36
N GLY A 247 -11.07 18.36 20.62
CA GLY A 247 -10.10 19.10 21.43
C GLY A 247 -10.03 20.60 21.07
N ALA A 248 -8.85 21.20 21.17
CA ALA A 248 -8.63 22.62 20.90
C ALA A 248 -8.43 22.88 19.39
N SER A 249 -9.50 22.76 18.62
CA SER A 249 -9.54 22.91 17.17
C SER A 249 -10.55 23.98 16.76
N THR A 250 -10.25 24.77 15.73
CA THR A 250 -11.11 25.81 15.18
C THR A 250 -11.93 25.33 13.96
N GLY A 251 -11.65 24.13 13.46
CA GLY A 251 -12.35 23.55 12.32
C GLY A 251 -11.71 22.22 11.89
N PRO A 252 -12.34 21.49 10.95
CA PRO A 252 -11.86 20.17 10.55
C PRO A 252 -10.45 20.22 9.95
N HIS A 253 -9.52 19.52 10.58
CA HIS A 253 -8.14 19.31 10.13
C HIS A 253 -7.50 18.14 10.85
N LEU A 254 -6.37 17.69 10.36
CA LEU A 254 -5.44 16.80 11.04
C LEU A 254 -4.21 17.59 11.48
N ASP A 255 -3.92 17.66 12.79
CA ASP A 255 -2.60 18.06 13.30
C ASP A 255 -1.71 16.80 13.28
N TYR A 256 -0.79 16.78 12.31
CA TYR A 256 0.15 15.69 12.09
C TYR A 256 1.51 16.04 12.64
N ARG A 257 2.04 15.19 13.51
CA ARG A 257 3.31 15.41 14.19
C ARG A 257 4.28 14.26 14.00
N VAL A 258 5.56 14.59 13.89
CA VAL A 258 6.64 13.61 13.79
C VAL A 258 7.73 13.93 14.80
N TRP A 259 8.23 12.88 15.43
CA TRP A 259 9.40 12.93 16.30
C TRP A 259 10.46 11.95 15.79
N ARG A 260 11.72 12.35 15.90
CA ARG A 260 12.87 11.46 15.70
C ARG A 260 13.69 11.45 17.00
N ASN A 261 13.89 10.28 17.60
CA ASN A 261 14.58 10.11 18.88
C ASN A 261 14.03 11.04 19.99
N GLY A 262 12.70 11.16 20.06
CA GLY A 262 12.00 11.99 21.05
C GLY A 262 11.96 13.50 20.75
N LYS A 263 12.67 13.99 19.74
CA LYS A 263 12.68 15.41 19.35
C LYS A 263 11.67 15.64 18.22
N PRO A 264 10.81 16.68 18.31
CA PRO A 264 9.89 17.02 17.22
C PRO A 264 10.68 17.52 16.01
N ILE A 265 10.27 17.09 14.82
CA ILE A 265 10.84 17.52 13.55
C ILE A 265 9.73 17.95 12.59
N ASP A 266 10.08 18.81 11.64
CA ASP A 266 9.15 19.27 10.62
C ASP A 266 8.76 18.10 9.68
N PRO A 267 7.47 17.67 9.68
CA PRO A 267 7.02 16.56 8.84
C PRO A 267 7.28 16.74 7.34
N LEU A 268 7.29 17.99 6.86
CA LEU A 268 7.50 18.32 5.44
C LEU A 268 8.97 18.28 5.02
N LYS A 269 9.88 18.19 5.98
CA LYS A 269 11.34 18.16 5.75
C LYS A 269 11.97 16.80 6.00
N ILE A 270 11.16 15.77 6.22
CA ILE A 270 11.68 14.40 6.41
C ILE A 270 12.29 13.94 5.08
N PRO A 271 13.57 13.53 5.08
CA PRO A 271 14.17 12.95 3.90
C PRO A 271 13.37 11.74 3.42
N GLN A 272 13.11 11.68 2.13
CA GLN A 272 12.38 10.57 1.50
C GLN A 272 13.34 9.41 1.24
N GLU A 273 13.88 8.85 2.33
CA GLU A 273 14.79 7.72 2.26
C GLU A 273 14.05 6.46 1.80
N PRO A 274 14.68 5.59 0.99
CA PRO A 274 14.15 4.26 0.68
C PRO A 274 13.86 3.49 1.98
N GLY A 275 12.92 2.58 1.93
CA GLY A 275 12.70 1.63 3.01
C GLY A 275 13.90 0.71 3.21
N GLU A 276 13.79 -0.23 4.15
CA GLU A 276 14.86 -1.19 4.41
C GLU A 276 15.23 -1.98 3.15
N PRO A 277 16.50 -2.05 2.76
CA PRO A 277 16.94 -2.88 1.63
C PRO A 277 16.81 -4.36 1.97
N ILE A 278 17.05 -5.22 0.99
CA ILE A 278 17.14 -6.66 1.20
C ILE A 278 18.24 -6.96 2.21
N HIS A 279 17.88 -7.70 3.26
CA HIS A 279 18.81 -8.11 4.32
C HIS A 279 19.89 -9.02 3.75
N LYS A 280 21.11 -8.93 4.30
CA LYS A 280 22.25 -9.75 3.85
C LYS A 280 21.93 -11.26 3.82
N ALA A 281 21.20 -11.74 4.83
CA ALA A 281 20.78 -13.15 4.90
C ALA A 281 19.84 -13.60 3.76
N ASN A 282 19.11 -12.67 3.17
CA ASN A 282 18.16 -12.94 2.08
C ASN A 282 18.74 -12.63 0.69
N ARG A 283 19.96 -12.09 0.64
CA ARG A 283 20.53 -11.53 -0.60
C ARG A 283 20.61 -12.55 -1.74
N ALA A 284 21.17 -13.73 -1.49
CA ALA A 284 21.29 -14.76 -2.51
C ALA A 284 19.93 -15.27 -3.03
N ALA A 285 18.94 -15.45 -2.11
CA ALA A 285 17.60 -15.85 -2.50
C ALA A 285 16.90 -14.75 -3.31
N TYR A 286 17.09 -13.49 -2.94
CA TYR A 286 16.57 -12.36 -3.69
C TYR A 286 17.16 -12.27 -5.09
N GLU A 287 18.47 -12.38 -5.23
CA GLU A 287 19.19 -12.32 -6.52
C GLU A 287 18.69 -13.42 -7.46
N TYR A 288 18.48 -14.63 -6.96
CA TYR A 288 17.90 -15.71 -7.75
C TYR A 288 16.50 -15.37 -8.29
N VAL A 289 15.63 -14.80 -7.45
CA VAL A 289 14.27 -14.35 -7.83
C VAL A 289 14.35 -13.20 -8.82
N ARG A 290 15.18 -12.20 -8.52
CA ARG A 290 15.43 -11.02 -9.35
C ARG A 290 15.81 -11.39 -10.77
N ASP A 291 16.83 -12.23 -10.92
CA ASP A 291 17.40 -12.56 -12.23
C ASP A 291 16.36 -13.25 -13.12
N ARG A 292 15.53 -14.12 -12.54
CA ARG A 292 14.43 -14.78 -13.27
C ARG A 292 13.34 -13.82 -13.68
N ILE A 293 12.89 -12.95 -12.77
CA ILE A 293 11.84 -11.98 -13.06
C ILE A 293 12.33 -10.97 -14.10
N MET A 294 13.55 -10.47 -13.98
CA MET A 294 14.12 -9.56 -14.96
C MET A 294 14.24 -10.20 -16.34
N ALA A 295 14.77 -11.42 -16.43
CA ALA A 295 14.86 -12.16 -17.69
C ALA A 295 13.49 -12.35 -18.35
N GLU A 296 12.44 -12.65 -17.56
CA GLU A 296 11.07 -12.75 -18.08
C GLU A 296 10.54 -11.39 -18.53
N LEU A 297 10.72 -10.32 -17.75
CA LEU A 297 10.30 -8.96 -18.11
C LEU A 297 10.98 -8.47 -19.39
N ASP A 298 12.27 -8.82 -19.59
CA ASP A 298 13.06 -8.41 -20.74
C ASP A 298 12.85 -9.30 -21.98
N GLY A 299 12.11 -10.42 -21.84
CA GLY A 299 11.77 -11.31 -22.94
C GLY A 299 12.81 -12.36 -23.26
N GLU A 300 13.76 -12.60 -22.36
CA GLU A 300 14.87 -13.53 -22.54
C GLU A 300 14.54 -14.99 -22.17
N VAL A 301 13.34 -15.24 -21.59
CA VAL A 301 12.95 -16.56 -21.07
C VAL A 301 12.13 -17.34 -22.07
N LYS A 302 12.50 -18.60 -22.32
CA LYS A 302 11.71 -19.56 -23.11
C LYS A 302 10.45 -19.98 -22.32
N GLU A 303 9.36 -20.32 -23.04
CA GLU A 303 8.04 -20.68 -22.49
C GLU A 303 8.12 -21.76 -21.40
N GLU A 304 9.11 -22.66 -21.47
CA GLU A 304 9.27 -23.81 -20.58
C GLU A 304 9.82 -23.47 -19.19
N ASP A 305 10.50 -22.32 -19.03
CA ASP A 305 11.15 -21.87 -17.78
C ASP A 305 10.30 -20.87 -16.96
N LYS A 306 9.05 -20.66 -17.38
CA LYS A 306 8.16 -19.71 -16.72
C LYS A 306 7.91 -20.08 -15.26
N ILE A 307 8.09 -19.15 -14.45
CA ILE A 307 7.98 -18.94 -12.96
C ILE A 307 7.10 -19.93 -12.14
N LYS A 308 6.68 -21.09 -12.62
CA LYS A 308 5.91 -22.07 -11.80
C LYS A 308 6.60 -22.48 -10.50
N GLN A 309 7.93 -22.37 -10.43
CA GLN A 309 8.73 -22.74 -9.24
C GLN A 309 8.98 -21.58 -8.24
N LEU A 310 8.70 -20.33 -8.59
CA LEU A 310 8.93 -19.19 -7.70
C LEU A 310 7.87 -19.07 -6.59
N ASP A 311 6.72 -19.71 -6.72
CA ASP A 311 5.64 -19.66 -5.73
C ASP A 311 6.12 -20.10 -4.34
N SER A 312 6.95 -21.13 -4.27
CA SER A 312 7.48 -21.62 -2.99
C SER A 312 8.48 -20.65 -2.35
N ILE A 313 9.31 -19.97 -3.14
CA ILE A 313 10.37 -19.06 -2.64
C ILE A 313 9.80 -17.71 -2.24
N VAL A 314 8.85 -17.20 -3.02
CA VAL A 314 8.19 -15.91 -2.74
C VAL A 314 7.12 -16.05 -1.67
N LEU A 315 6.51 -17.23 -1.51
CA LEU A 315 5.37 -17.47 -0.64
C LEU A 315 5.69 -18.13 0.70
N THR A 316 6.79 -18.89 0.82
CA THR A 316 7.15 -19.53 2.09
C THR A 316 7.74 -18.51 3.08
N PRO A 317 7.30 -18.51 4.36
CA PRO A 317 8.02 -17.80 5.40
C PRO A 317 9.44 -18.37 5.49
N SER A 318 10.47 -17.52 5.54
CA SER A 318 11.82 -17.99 5.81
C SER A 318 11.80 -18.75 7.16
N LYS A 319 11.83 -20.05 7.11
CA LYS A 319 12.36 -20.84 8.23
C LYS A 319 13.84 -20.47 8.26
N THR A 320 14.33 -20.14 9.45
CA THR A 320 15.73 -19.85 9.79
C THR A 320 16.74 -20.48 8.84
N ALA A 321 17.77 -19.71 8.50
CA ALA A 321 18.79 -19.92 7.47
C ALA A 321 19.55 -21.27 7.46
N ASP A 322 19.17 -22.24 8.24
CA ASP A 322 19.93 -23.50 8.46
C ASP A 322 19.43 -24.71 7.65
N SER A 323 18.49 -24.55 6.70
CA SER A 323 17.98 -25.72 5.97
C SER A 323 17.69 -25.50 4.47
N LEU A 324 18.47 -24.72 3.77
CA LEU A 324 18.48 -24.76 2.31
C LEU A 324 19.66 -25.63 1.83
N VAL A 325 19.56 -26.94 2.00
CA VAL A 325 20.35 -27.90 1.25
C VAL A 325 19.73 -28.00 -0.14
N PHE A 326 20.37 -27.42 -1.12
CA PHE A 326 20.06 -27.63 -2.52
C PHE A 326 20.32 -29.10 -2.88
N SER A 327 19.26 -29.89 -2.99
CA SER A 327 19.37 -31.18 -3.66
C SER A 327 19.43 -30.93 -5.16
N SER A 328 20.64 -30.86 -5.71
CA SER A 328 20.89 -31.02 -7.13
C SER A 328 20.66 -32.49 -7.49
N LYS A 329 19.50 -32.84 -8.02
CA LYS A 329 19.33 -34.03 -8.84
C LYS A 329 18.62 -33.65 -10.12
N LEU A 330 19.32 -34.01 -11.19
CA LEU A 330 19.01 -33.98 -12.61
C LEU A 330 17.58 -34.37 -12.99
#